data_03ace239ce820e6690f5de6a629c805f
#
_entry.id   03ace239ce820e6690f5de6a629c805f
#
_cell.length_a   1.000
_cell.length_b   1.000
_cell.length_c   1.000
_cell.angle_alpha   90.00
_cell.angle_beta   90.00
_cell.angle_gamma   90.00
#
_symmetry.space_group_name_H-M   'P 1'
#
loop_
_entity.id
_entity.type
_entity.pdbx_description
1 polymer ?
#
loop_
_entity_poly.entity_id
_entity_poly.type
_entity_poly.pdbx_seq_one_letter_code
_entity_poly.pdbx_strand_id
1 'polypeptide(L)'
;DADVWDLWQTAFGCRAALYSTHSHTPEAPRLRLVAALSRPVTPDEYQAVSRKIAECLGMEMFDPTTFEPARLMYWPSCPKDGQYIFQHCDDEALDPDEILGRYEDWKDVSSWATGDRAEKLRLKAEKKMMQAVADKRGPIGAFCRAYDIHEAIAAFVPDYQRSDAAPDRYTYVKGSTANGVVIYNGMFSYSHHATDPASGREVNAFDLVRLHRFGALDEDAAPETPVTKLPSYRAMVDFALKDEKCKLRLLEERTAEAEGDFEDESEAGNAPGPAQDGQERGKVRKEAQDTASWKSQLDLGEGGRILSSYKNIRLILAHDEKLKGLWGFDEFAQGEVAVRDLPWRRISKMDSGLKDIDDAQVRIRLSEVYGV
;
A
#
# COMPACT_ATOMS: atom_id res chain seq x y z
N ASP A 1 6.99 -37.63 5.21
CA ASP A 1 7.95 -38.51 4.58
C ASP A 1 8.97 -38.97 5.61
N ALA A 2 9.22 -40.29 5.68
CA ALA A 2 10.27 -40.85 6.52
C ALA A 2 11.63 -40.23 6.21
N ASP A 3 11.79 -39.80 4.98
CA ASP A 3 13.01 -39.18 4.43
C ASP A 3 13.51 -37.95 5.19
N VAL A 4 12.60 -37.09 5.73
CA VAL A 4 13.00 -35.88 6.45
C VAL A 4 13.74 -36.19 7.75
N TRP A 5 13.32 -37.25 8.47
CA TRP A 5 14.01 -37.63 9.69
C TRP A 5 15.39 -38.24 9.40
N ASP A 6 15.48 -39.10 8.39
CA ASP A 6 16.75 -39.71 7.98
C ASP A 6 17.72 -38.66 7.44
N LEU A 7 17.21 -37.67 6.69
CA LEU A 7 18.00 -36.50 6.26
C LEU A 7 18.48 -35.67 7.46
N TRP A 8 17.61 -35.44 8.47
CA TRP A 8 18.01 -34.73 9.69
C TRP A 8 19.13 -35.48 10.42
N GLN A 9 18.98 -36.77 10.62
CA GLN A 9 19.98 -37.61 11.29
C GLN A 9 21.31 -37.59 10.53
N THR A 10 21.27 -37.61 9.21
CA THR A 10 22.47 -37.62 8.37
C THR A 10 23.15 -36.25 8.33
N ALA A 11 22.38 -35.16 8.24
CA ALA A 11 22.92 -33.81 8.05
C ALA A 11 23.33 -33.12 9.35
N PHE A 12 22.65 -33.43 10.44
CA PHE A 12 22.84 -32.76 11.73
C PHE A 12 23.06 -33.72 12.90
N GLY A 13 22.29 -34.81 13.00
CA GLY A 13 22.38 -35.80 14.07
C GLY A 13 22.18 -35.23 15.49
N CYS A 14 21.60 -34.01 15.59
CA CYS A 14 21.43 -33.28 16.84
C CYS A 14 20.05 -33.55 17.47
N ARG A 15 19.91 -33.15 18.76
CA ARG A 15 18.68 -33.29 19.52
C ARG A 15 17.50 -32.63 18.81
N ALA A 16 16.51 -33.48 18.47
CA ALA A 16 15.31 -33.03 17.78
C ALA A 16 14.13 -33.97 18.02
N ALA A 17 12.94 -33.49 17.71
CA ALA A 17 11.74 -34.32 17.63
C ALA A 17 10.99 -34.00 16.33
N LEU A 18 10.50 -35.09 15.68
CA LEU A 18 9.61 -34.99 14.53
C LEU A 18 8.27 -35.58 14.94
N TYR A 19 7.17 -34.86 14.68
CA TYR A 19 5.84 -35.37 14.97
C TYR A 19 4.82 -34.98 13.92
N SER A 20 3.77 -35.82 13.74
CA SER A 20 2.67 -35.51 12.84
C SER A 20 1.69 -34.50 13.44
N THR A 21 1.12 -33.63 12.60
CA THR A 21 0.08 -32.67 13.00
C THR A 21 -1.30 -33.31 12.93
N HIS A 22 -2.32 -32.67 13.51
CA HIS A 22 -3.70 -33.18 13.54
C HIS A 22 -4.27 -33.53 12.17
N SER A 23 -3.88 -32.81 11.11
CA SER A 23 -4.37 -33.03 9.74
C SER A 23 -3.42 -33.91 8.90
N HIS A 24 -2.52 -34.66 9.52
CA HIS A 24 -1.61 -35.54 8.81
C HIS A 24 -2.36 -36.77 8.26
N THR A 25 -2.05 -37.14 7.00
CA THR A 25 -2.42 -38.40 6.38
C THR A 25 -1.22 -38.95 5.61
N PRO A 26 -1.16 -40.27 5.34
CA PRO A 26 -0.09 -40.89 4.54
C PRO A 26 0.03 -40.24 3.13
N GLU A 27 -1.11 -39.89 2.52
CA GLU A 27 -1.19 -39.32 1.18
C GLU A 27 -0.83 -37.82 1.15
N ALA A 28 -1.00 -37.15 2.28
CA ALA A 28 -0.67 -35.74 2.46
C ALA A 28 0.06 -35.54 3.79
N PRO A 29 1.34 -35.90 3.88
CA PRO A 29 2.11 -35.81 5.11
C PRO A 29 2.21 -34.39 5.65
N ARG A 30 1.94 -34.22 6.95
CA ARG A 30 2.07 -32.95 7.67
C ARG A 30 2.82 -33.20 8.96
N LEU A 31 4.09 -32.84 8.92
CA LEU A 31 5.03 -33.08 10.02
C LEU A 31 5.55 -31.77 10.57
N ARG A 32 6.03 -31.82 11.81
CA ARG A 32 6.79 -30.74 12.46
C ARG A 32 8.11 -31.28 12.97
N LEU A 33 9.18 -30.61 12.57
CA LEU A 33 10.52 -30.83 13.09
C LEU A 33 10.84 -29.72 14.09
N VAL A 34 11.21 -30.09 15.30
CA VAL A 34 11.61 -29.19 16.38
C VAL A 34 13.02 -29.59 16.82
N ALA A 35 13.97 -28.70 16.64
CA ALA A 35 15.37 -28.90 17.06
C ALA A 35 15.66 -28.08 18.31
N ALA A 36 16.40 -28.68 19.26
CA ALA A 36 16.89 -27.96 20.42
C ALA A 36 18.18 -27.21 20.05
N LEU A 37 18.24 -25.91 20.36
CA LEU A 37 19.44 -25.11 20.14
C LEU A 37 20.32 -25.05 21.42
N SER A 38 21.64 -24.97 21.25
CA SER A 38 22.62 -24.88 22.36
C SER A 38 22.56 -23.53 23.08
N ARG A 39 22.02 -22.48 22.42
CA ARG A 39 21.80 -21.14 22.98
C ARG A 39 20.53 -20.50 22.45
N PRO A 40 19.96 -19.52 23.15
CA PRO A 40 18.93 -18.66 22.59
C PRO A 40 19.43 -17.93 21.34
N VAL A 41 18.51 -17.68 20.38
CA VAL A 41 18.78 -16.93 19.16
C VAL A 41 17.83 -15.73 19.07
N THR A 42 18.30 -14.68 18.43
CA THR A 42 17.45 -13.53 18.10
C THR A 42 16.45 -13.91 16.98
N PRO A 43 15.39 -13.15 16.80
CA PRO A 43 14.44 -13.40 15.69
C PRO A 43 15.09 -13.40 14.30
N ASP A 44 16.11 -12.56 14.06
CA ASP A 44 16.84 -12.53 12.78
C ASP A 44 17.74 -13.77 12.63
N GLU A 45 18.47 -14.17 13.68
CA GLU A 45 19.21 -15.42 13.69
C GLU A 45 18.30 -16.64 13.46
N TYR A 46 17.11 -16.66 14.08
CA TYR A 46 16.14 -17.76 13.87
C TYR A 46 15.77 -17.91 12.39
N GLN A 47 15.50 -16.79 11.71
CA GLN A 47 15.19 -16.82 10.29
C GLN A 47 16.35 -17.39 9.45
N ALA A 48 17.57 -16.93 9.71
CA ALA A 48 18.75 -17.40 9.01
C ALA A 48 19.03 -18.90 9.29
N VAL A 49 19.02 -19.31 10.56
CA VAL A 49 19.25 -20.70 10.99
C VAL A 49 18.19 -21.63 10.40
N SER A 50 16.91 -21.32 10.54
CA SER A 50 15.82 -22.18 10.06
C SER A 50 15.82 -22.33 8.53
N ARG A 51 16.15 -21.27 7.79
CA ARG A 51 16.26 -21.32 6.31
C ARG A 51 17.47 -22.15 5.87
N LYS A 52 18.61 -22.01 6.55
CA LYS A 52 19.81 -22.83 6.23
C LYS A 52 19.57 -24.31 6.51
N ILE A 53 18.88 -24.64 7.60
CA ILE A 53 18.46 -26.00 7.88
C ILE A 53 17.52 -26.52 6.76
N ALA A 54 16.52 -25.74 6.38
CA ALA A 54 15.59 -26.11 5.32
C ALA A 54 16.29 -26.26 3.96
N GLU A 55 17.27 -25.43 3.66
CA GLU A 55 18.11 -25.57 2.46
C GLU A 55 18.87 -26.92 2.43
N CYS A 56 19.45 -27.32 3.57
CA CYS A 56 20.17 -28.61 3.70
C CYS A 56 19.24 -29.82 3.57
N LEU A 57 18.01 -29.73 4.07
CA LEU A 57 17.04 -30.83 4.05
C LEU A 57 16.15 -30.86 2.80
N GLY A 58 16.13 -29.79 2.02
CA GLY A 58 15.27 -29.58 0.87
C GLY A 58 14.18 -28.54 1.15
N MET A 59 14.41 -27.31 0.72
CA MET A 59 13.58 -26.13 0.98
C MET A 59 12.07 -26.33 0.66
N GLU A 60 11.77 -27.10 -0.40
CA GLU A 60 10.40 -27.33 -0.86
C GLU A 60 9.54 -28.19 0.07
N MET A 61 10.17 -28.87 1.03
CA MET A 61 9.46 -29.67 2.05
C MET A 61 8.89 -28.81 3.17
N PHE A 62 9.32 -27.54 3.26
CA PHE A 62 8.95 -26.65 4.35
C PHE A 62 7.85 -25.65 3.96
N ASP A 63 6.95 -25.38 4.90
CA ASP A 63 5.99 -24.29 4.76
C ASP A 63 6.73 -22.95 4.91
N PRO A 64 6.62 -22.03 3.96
CA PRO A 64 7.29 -20.71 4.03
C PRO A 64 7.02 -19.93 5.31
N THR A 65 5.84 -20.12 5.92
CA THR A 65 5.48 -19.45 7.17
C THR A 65 6.23 -19.99 8.40
N THR A 66 6.90 -21.14 8.27
CA THR A 66 7.75 -21.71 9.34
C THR A 66 8.91 -20.79 9.71
N PHE A 67 9.39 -19.97 8.78
CA PHE A 67 10.52 -19.06 9.01
C PHE A 67 10.14 -17.78 9.74
N GLU A 68 8.86 -17.56 10.04
CA GLU A 68 8.40 -16.43 10.84
C GLU A 68 8.67 -16.68 12.33
N PRO A 69 9.47 -15.84 13.04
CA PRO A 69 9.84 -16.10 14.44
C PRO A 69 8.66 -16.17 15.40
N ALA A 70 7.61 -15.43 15.12
CA ALA A 70 6.39 -15.39 15.95
C ALA A 70 5.34 -16.44 15.56
N ARG A 71 5.69 -17.41 14.70
CA ARG A 71 4.73 -18.40 14.21
C ARG A 71 4.23 -19.30 15.34
N LEU A 72 2.91 -19.31 15.55
CA LEU A 72 2.28 -20.19 16.52
C LEU A 72 2.38 -21.65 16.06
N MET A 73 2.85 -22.51 16.97
CA MET A 73 2.83 -23.96 16.81
C MET A 73 1.84 -24.58 17.81
N TYR A 74 0.92 -25.39 17.28
CA TYR A 74 0.03 -26.17 18.13
C TYR A 74 0.74 -27.41 18.69
N TRP A 75 0.35 -27.83 19.89
CA TRP A 75 0.77 -29.09 20.47
C TRP A 75 0.47 -30.28 19.57
N PRO A 76 1.26 -31.38 19.67
CA PRO A 76 0.96 -32.61 18.96
C PRO A 76 -0.48 -33.10 19.24
N SER A 77 -1.21 -33.42 18.21
CA SER A 77 -2.54 -34.01 18.33
C SER A 77 -2.82 -34.91 17.12
N CYS A 78 -3.65 -35.94 17.31
CA CYS A 78 -4.04 -36.88 16.28
C CYS A 78 -5.54 -37.14 16.37
N PRO A 79 -6.29 -37.18 15.26
CA PRO A 79 -7.66 -37.70 15.26
C PRO A 79 -7.73 -39.13 15.77
N LYS A 80 -8.89 -39.55 16.29
CA LYS A 80 -9.07 -40.88 16.85
C LYS A 80 -8.72 -42.00 15.86
N ASP A 81 -9.01 -41.75 14.57
CA ASP A 81 -8.77 -42.69 13.48
C ASP A 81 -7.56 -42.31 12.62
N GLY A 82 -6.77 -41.34 13.08
CA GLY A 82 -5.57 -40.82 12.39
C GLY A 82 -4.33 -41.64 12.68
N GLN A 83 -3.31 -41.46 11.84
CA GLN A 83 -1.99 -42.02 12.04
C GLN A 83 -1.10 -41.00 12.76
N TYR A 84 -0.51 -41.39 13.89
CA TYR A 84 0.43 -40.55 14.61
C TYR A 84 1.86 -41.04 14.36
N ILE A 85 2.72 -40.11 13.94
CA ILE A 85 4.13 -40.33 13.76
C ILE A 85 4.87 -39.50 14.83
N PHE A 86 5.84 -40.13 15.50
CA PHE A 86 6.72 -39.50 16.46
C PHE A 86 8.08 -40.17 16.40
N GLN A 87 9.12 -39.35 16.20
CA GLN A 87 10.52 -39.73 16.22
C GLN A 87 11.30 -38.69 17.02
N HIS A 88 12.33 -39.11 17.74
CA HIS A 88 13.17 -38.16 18.49
C HIS A 88 14.59 -38.68 18.61
N CYS A 89 15.50 -37.76 18.88
CA CYS A 89 16.90 -38.01 19.16
C CYS A 89 17.33 -37.13 20.34
N ASP A 90 17.99 -37.67 21.31
CA ASP A 90 18.43 -37.00 22.54
C ASP A 90 19.94 -36.67 22.55
N ASP A 91 20.56 -36.60 21.39
CA ASP A 91 21.96 -36.19 21.22
C ASP A 91 22.18 -34.72 21.64
N GLU A 92 23.37 -34.17 21.37
CA GLU A 92 23.70 -32.79 21.69
C GLU A 92 22.77 -31.80 20.99
N ALA A 93 22.55 -30.65 21.61
CA ALA A 93 21.77 -29.58 21.01
C ALA A 93 22.50 -29.01 19.80
N LEU A 94 21.73 -28.59 18.79
CA LEU A 94 22.27 -27.96 17.57
C LEU A 94 22.94 -26.63 17.92
N ASP A 95 24.17 -26.43 17.48
CA ASP A 95 24.82 -25.14 17.62
C ASP A 95 24.37 -24.16 16.52
N PRO A 96 23.65 -23.08 16.85
CA PRO A 96 23.24 -22.12 15.87
C PRO A 96 24.41 -21.36 15.22
N ASP A 97 25.55 -21.22 15.90
CA ASP A 97 26.72 -20.54 15.36
C ASP A 97 27.39 -21.33 14.23
N GLU A 98 27.39 -22.66 14.32
CA GLU A 98 27.80 -23.50 13.19
C GLU A 98 26.91 -23.35 11.97
N ILE A 99 25.60 -23.22 12.17
CA ILE A 99 24.65 -23.02 11.06
C ILE A 99 24.82 -21.64 10.45
N LEU A 100 24.96 -20.59 11.29
CA LEU A 100 25.22 -19.24 10.82
C LEU A 100 26.56 -19.13 10.09
N GLY A 101 27.57 -19.86 10.53
CA GLY A 101 28.90 -19.96 9.89
C GLY A 101 28.86 -20.62 8.50
N ARG A 102 27.79 -21.27 8.09
CA ARG A 102 27.63 -21.82 6.73
C ARG A 102 27.24 -20.77 5.68
N TYR A 103 26.90 -19.55 6.10
CA TYR A 103 26.74 -18.40 5.24
C TYR A 103 28.07 -17.69 5.05
N GLU A 104 28.29 -17.02 3.94
CA GLU A 104 29.36 -16.04 3.77
C GLU A 104 29.13 -14.84 4.70
N ASP A 105 27.92 -14.30 4.66
CA ASP A 105 27.39 -13.32 5.62
C ASP A 105 25.91 -13.62 5.90
N TRP A 106 25.58 -14.18 7.06
CA TRP A 106 24.20 -14.47 7.43
C TRP A 106 23.37 -13.22 7.67
N LYS A 107 24.00 -12.06 7.89
CA LYS A 107 23.29 -10.79 8.07
C LYS A 107 22.80 -10.22 6.77
N ASP A 108 23.36 -10.63 5.64
CA ASP A 108 22.82 -10.26 4.33
C ASP A 108 21.65 -11.17 3.96
N VAL A 109 20.45 -10.64 4.14
CA VAL A 109 19.18 -11.35 3.85
C VAL A 109 19.06 -11.74 2.38
N SER A 110 19.79 -11.09 1.46
CA SER A 110 19.78 -11.46 0.04
C SER A 110 20.38 -12.84 -0.23
N SER A 111 21.21 -13.35 0.70
CA SER A 111 21.82 -14.68 0.63
C SER A 111 20.94 -15.80 1.20
N TRP A 112 19.80 -15.47 1.81
CA TRP A 112 18.95 -16.49 2.44
C TRP A 112 18.20 -17.31 1.39
N ALA A 113 18.20 -18.62 1.56
CA ALA A 113 17.48 -19.51 0.67
C ALA A 113 15.97 -19.28 0.70
N THR A 114 15.36 -19.31 -0.51
CA THR A 114 13.91 -19.21 -0.72
C THR A 114 13.45 -20.35 -1.62
N GLY A 115 12.29 -20.93 -1.33
CA GLY A 115 11.72 -22.01 -2.16
C GLY A 115 10.73 -21.49 -3.19
N ASP A 116 10.53 -22.26 -4.26
CA ASP A 116 9.57 -21.97 -5.34
C ASP A 116 8.13 -21.75 -4.83
N ARG A 117 7.76 -22.48 -3.77
CA ARG A 117 6.44 -22.32 -3.14
C ARG A 117 6.26 -20.95 -2.52
N ALA A 118 7.31 -20.44 -1.85
CA ALA A 118 7.30 -19.08 -1.28
C ALA A 118 7.17 -18.05 -2.39
N GLU A 119 7.89 -18.22 -3.48
CA GLU A 119 7.84 -17.31 -4.63
C GLU A 119 6.48 -17.32 -5.34
N LYS A 120 5.86 -18.48 -5.54
CA LYS A 120 4.50 -18.58 -6.09
C LYS A 120 3.45 -17.93 -5.21
N LEU A 121 3.55 -18.06 -3.88
CA LEU A 121 2.65 -17.39 -2.94
C LEU A 121 2.85 -15.87 -2.99
N ARG A 122 4.10 -15.43 -3.03
CA ARG A 122 4.48 -14.02 -3.19
C ARG A 122 3.90 -13.40 -4.46
N LEU A 123 4.08 -14.04 -5.62
CA LEU A 123 3.52 -13.56 -6.90
C LEU A 123 1.98 -13.48 -6.89
N LYS A 124 1.32 -14.38 -6.17
CA LYS A 124 -0.13 -14.32 -5.98
C LYS A 124 -0.56 -13.14 -5.11
N ALA A 125 0.14 -12.93 -4.00
CA ALA A 125 -0.11 -11.83 -3.09
C ALA A 125 0.16 -10.48 -3.79
N GLU A 126 1.25 -10.37 -4.55
CA GLU A 126 1.62 -9.22 -5.35
C GLU A 126 0.51 -8.82 -6.34
N LYS A 127 0.00 -9.77 -7.14
CA LYS A 127 -1.13 -9.49 -8.06
C LYS A 127 -2.36 -8.98 -7.34
N LYS A 128 -2.72 -9.57 -6.21
CA LYS A 128 -3.86 -9.15 -5.40
C LYS A 128 -3.65 -7.74 -4.83
N MET A 129 -2.45 -7.43 -4.38
CA MET A 129 -2.11 -6.12 -3.82
C MET A 129 -2.06 -5.05 -4.92
N MET A 130 -1.51 -5.34 -6.09
CA MET A 130 -1.52 -4.41 -7.24
C MET A 130 -2.93 -3.95 -7.57
N GLN A 131 -3.86 -4.90 -7.72
CA GLN A 131 -5.26 -4.60 -7.96
C GLN A 131 -5.86 -3.80 -6.80
N ALA A 132 -5.61 -4.21 -5.55
CA ALA A 132 -6.12 -3.51 -4.37
C ALA A 132 -5.62 -2.05 -4.26
N VAL A 133 -4.40 -1.73 -4.68
CA VAL A 133 -3.88 -0.35 -4.68
C VAL A 133 -4.45 0.46 -5.82
N ALA A 134 -4.59 -0.12 -7.02
CA ALA A 134 -5.20 0.54 -8.17
C ALA A 134 -6.66 0.92 -7.89
N ASP A 135 -7.41 0.03 -7.22
CA ASP A 135 -8.83 0.22 -6.93
C ASP A 135 -9.10 1.06 -5.66
N LYS A 136 -8.07 1.33 -4.84
CA LYS A 136 -8.26 2.13 -3.61
C LYS A 136 -8.58 3.57 -3.92
N ARG A 137 -9.74 4.01 -3.46
CA ARG A 137 -10.19 5.41 -3.53
C ARG A 137 -9.83 6.18 -2.27
N GLY A 138 -9.98 7.51 -2.35
CA GLY A 138 -9.76 8.40 -1.23
C GLY A 138 -8.29 8.60 -0.84
N PRO A 139 -7.99 9.05 0.40
CA PRO A 139 -6.65 9.47 0.81
C PRO A 139 -5.58 8.37 0.68
N ILE A 140 -5.94 7.10 0.91
CA ILE A 140 -5.00 5.97 0.79
C ILE A 140 -4.55 5.81 -0.67
N GLY A 141 -5.51 5.73 -1.59
CA GLY A 141 -5.22 5.57 -3.01
C GLY A 141 -4.47 6.78 -3.57
N ALA A 142 -4.91 7.98 -3.24
CA ALA A 142 -4.27 9.22 -3.65
C ALA A 142 -2.81 9.29 -3.17
N PHE A 143 -2.53 8.90 -1.92
CA PHE A 143 -1.16 8.85 -1.39
C PHE A 143 -0.29 7.84 -2.15
N CYS A 144 -0.78 6.61 -2.39
CA CYS A 144 -0.05 5.58 -3.12
C CYS A 144 0.18 5.92 -4.61
N ARG A 145 -0.65 6.78 -5.21
CA ARG A 145 -0.47 7.28 -6.58
C ARG A 145 0.35 8.57 -6.63
N ALA A 146 0.39 9.32 -5.53
CA ALA A 146 1.24 10.51 -5.39
C ALA A 146 2.70 10.13 -5.12
N TYR A 147 2.93 9.05 -4.39
CA TYR A 147 4.25 8.55 -4.02
C TYR A 147 4.39 7.07 -4.38
N ASP A 148 5.35 6.73 -5.23
CA ASP A 148 5.80 5.35 -5.28
C ASP A 148 6.49 4.97 -3.97
N ILE A 149 6.79 3.68 -3.78
CA ILE A 149 7.35 3.22 -2.51
C ILE A 149 8.75 3.79 -2.26
N HIS A 150 9.57 4.00 -3.30
CA HIS A 150 10.91 4.57 -3.17
C HIS A 150 10.85 6.05 -2.80
N GLU A 151 9.95 6.81 -3.43
CA GLU A 151 9.69 8.20 -3.07
C GLU A 151 9.17 8.34 -1.63
N ALA A 152 8.25 7.45 -1.21
CA ALA A 152 7.71 7.43 0.14
C ALA A 152 8.80 7.12 1.18
N ILE A 153 9.68 6.16 0.90
CA ILE A 153 10.83 5.85 1.76
C ILE A 153 11.74 7.07 1.87
N ALA A 154 12.16 7.64 0.75
CA ALA A 154 13.07 8.77 0.73
C ALA A 154 12.54 9.99 1.48
N ALA A 155 11.23 10.26 1.36
CA ALA A 155 10.61 11.44 1.97
C ALA A 155 10.22 11.24 3.45
N PHE A 156 9.82 10.02 3.84
CA PHE A 156 9.10 9.83 5.10
C PHE A 156 9.63 8.72 6.01
N VAL A 157 10.55 7.85 5.54
CA VAL A 157 11.07 6.69 6.29
C VAL A 157 12.60 6.74 6.37
N PRO A 158 13.17 7.64 7.20
CA PRO A 158 14.60 7.85 7.30
C PRO A 158 15.36 6.63 7.86
N ASP A 159 14.66 5.68 8.48
CA ASP A 159 15.23 4.47 9.03
C ASP A 159 15.55 3.39 7.97
N TYR A 160 15.27 3.66 6.69
CA TYR A 160 15.61 2.78 5.57
C TYR A 160 16.78 3.35 4.77
N GLN A 161 17.83 2.54 4.63
CA GLN A 161 18.97 2.84 3.78
C GLN A 161 18.93 1.96 2.52
N ARG A 162 19.02 2.58 1.35
CA ARG A 162 19.01 1.85 0.06
C ARG A 162 20.29 1.04 -0.08
N SER A 163 20.18 -0.17 -0.64
CA SER A 163 21.32 -1.00 -0.99
C SER A 163 22.04 -0.45 -2.23
N ASP A 164 23.38 -0.41 -2.19
CA ASP A 164 24.19 -0.02 -3.34
C ASP A 164 24.25 -1.13 -4.41
N ALA A 165 24.14 -2.39 -3.98
CA ALA A 165 24.25 -3.55 -4.88
C ALA A 165 22.90 -3.97 -5.50
N ALA A 166 21.78 -3.61 -4.90
CA ALA A 166 20.45 -4.03 -5.31
C ALA A 166 19.44 -2.88 -5.21
N PRO A 167 19.04 -2.24 -6.32
CA PRO A 167 18.23 -1.02 -6.33
C PRO A 167 16.84 -1.18 -5.69
N ASP A 168 16.31 -2.41 -5.67
CA ASP A 168 15.00 -2.73 -5.08
C ASP A 168 15.12 -3.30 -3.66
N ARG A 169 16.28 -3.11 -3.00
CA ARG A 169 16.48 -3.53 -1.62
C ARG A 169 16.89 -2.37 -0.72
N TYR A 170 16.43 -2.45 0.53
CA TYR A 170 16.78 -1.52 1.60
C TYR A 170 17.17 -2.29 2.86
N THR A 171 17.93 -1.61 3.69
CA THR A 171 18.30 -2.06 5.05
C THR A 171 17.53 -1.21 6.06
N TYR A 172 16.89 -1.86 7.02
CA TYR A 172 16.37 -1.18 8.20
C TYR A 172 17.52 -0.93 9.16
N VAL A 173 17.93 0.33 9.32
CA VAL A 173 19.19 0.70 10.03
C VAL A 173 19.18 0.39 11.54
N LYS A 174 18.00 0.18 12.13
CA LYS A 174 17.85 -0.23 13.54
C LYS A 174 17.78 -1.75 13.71
N GLY A 175 17.81 -2.50 12.63
CA GLY A 175 17.85 -3.96 12.62
C GLY A 175 19.27 -4.51 12.72
N SER A 176 19.38 -5.83 12.85
CA SER A 176 20.65 -6.56 12.95
C SER A 176 21.12 -7.15 11.61
N THR A 177 20.30 -7.05 10.56
CA THR A 177 20.55 -7.60 9.23
C THR A 177 20.59 -6.51 8.17
N ALA A 178 21.09 -6.82 6.98
CA ALA A 178 21.16 -5.92 5.83
C ALA A 178 20.30 -6.43 4.67
N ASN A 179 19.90 -5.54 3.75
CA ASN A 179 19.21 -5.86 2.49
C ASN A 179 17.87 -6.61 2.67
N GLY A 180 17.28 -6.57 3.87
CA GLY A 180 16.10 -7.35 4.22
C GLY A 180 14.78 -6.75 3.80
N VAL A 181 14.72 -5.48 3.40
CA VAL A 181 13.52 -4.87 2.82
C VAL A 181 13.58 -5.02 1.32
N VAL A 182 12.57 -5.64 0.73
CA VAL A 182 12.45 -5.89 -0.71
C VAL A 182 11.30 -5.07 -1.27
N ILE A 183 11.56 -4.34 -2.35
CA ILE A 183 10.54 -3.57 -3.06
C ILE A 183 10.06 -4.35 -4.28
N TYR A 184 8.76 -4.38 -4.48
CA TYR A 184 8.11 -5.06 -5.60
C TYR A 184 7.39 -4.06 -6.49
N ASN A 185 7.83 -3.98 -7.75
CA ASN A 185 7.25 -3.12 -8.80
C ASN A 185 7.11 -1.64 -8.41
N GLY A 186 7.91 -1.14 -7.46
CA GLY A 186 7.79 0.23 -6.95
C GLY A 186 6.50 0.52 -6.17
N MET A 187 5.69 -0.50 -5.87
CA MET A 187 4.35 -0.35 -5.27
C MET A 187 4.23 -0.90 -3.86
N PHE A 188 4.99 -1.94 -3.52
CA PHE A 188 4.95 -2.59 -2.19
C PHE A 188 6.33 -2.83 -1.67
N SER A 189 6.42 -2.94 -0.35
CA SER A 189 7.60 -3.46 0.34
C SER A 189 7.23 -4.66 1.21
N TYR A 190 8.20 -5.54 1.38
CA TYR A 190 8.18 -6.60 2.39
C TYR A 190 9.48 -6.55 3.17
N SER A 191 9.40 -6.55 4.50
CA SER A 191 10.57 -6.53 5.36
C SER A 191 10.79 -7.88 6.05
N HIS A 192 12.00 -8.41 5.89
CA HIS A 192 12.52 -9.58 6.61
C HIS A 192 13.17 -9.21 7.94
N HIS A 193 13.42 -7.92 8.22
CA HIS A 193 13.98 -7.48 9.49
C HIS A 193 12.95 -7.68 10.60
N ALA A 194 13.22 -8.52 11.57
CA ALA A 194 12.26 -8.88 12.61
C ALA A 194 11.84 -7.69 13.51
N THR A 195 12.71 -6.71 13.68
CA THR A 195 12.47 -5.52 14.50
C THR A 195 11.86 -4.33 13.73
N ASP A 196 11.67 -4.48 12.42
CA ASP A 196 11.06 -3.46 11.59
C ASP A 196 9.56 -3.34 11.89
N PRO A 197 8.98 -2.13 12.03
CA PRO A 197 7.54 -1.94 12.17
C PRO A 197 6.72 -2.58 11.05
N ALA A 198 7.28 -2.73 9.84
CA ALA A 198 6.65 -3.39 8.69
C ALA A 198 7.00 -4.88 8.55
N SER A 199 7.68 -5.48 9.55
CA SER A 199 8.16 -6.87 9.50
C SER A 199 7.09 -7.88 9.12
N GLY A 200 7.43 -8.80 8.20
CA GLY A 200 6.60 -9.94 7.83
C GLY A 200 5.29 -9.58 7.12
N ARG A 201 5.17 -8.36 6.59
CA ARG A 201 3.96 -7.88 5.92
C ARG A 201 4.28 -7.27 4.57
N GLU A 202 3.41 -7.49 3.61
CA GLU A 202 3.39 -6.73 2.37
C GLU A 202 2.64 -5.42 2.61
N VAL A 203 3.32 -4.28 2.45
CA VAL A 203 2.76 -2.96 2.71
C VAL A 203 2.95 -2.03 1.51
N ASN A 204 1.93 -1.23 1.22
CA ASN A 204 2.00 -0.14 0.26
C ASN A 204 2.64 1.12 0.87
N ALA A 205 2.86 2.17 0.07
CA ALA A 205 3.48 3.42 0.52
C ALA A 205 2.75 4.06 1.71
N PHE A 206 1.39 4.06 1.71
CA PHE A 206 0.59 4.61 2.81
C PHE A 206 0.79 3.82 4.11
N ASP A 207 0.68 2.49 4.06
CA ASP A 207 0.82 1.65 5.24
C ASP A 207 2.27 1.61 5.75
N LEU A 208 3.26 1.68 4.87
CA LEU A 208 4.67 1.79 5.25
C LEU A 208 4.92 3.05 6.09
N VAL A 209 4.51 4.21 5.58
CA VAL A 209 4.66 5.48 6.31
C VAL A 209 3.84 5.48 7.60
N ARG A 210 2.62 4.92 7.59
CA ARG A 210 1.79 4.76 8.79
C ARG A 210 2.50 4.00 9.88
N LEU A 211 3.04 2.83 9.58
CA LEU A 211 3.71 1.97 10.56
C LEU A 211 4.96 2.62 11.15
N HIS A 212 5.78 3.25 10.31
CA HIS A 212 7.03 3.86 10.77
C HIS A 212 6.84 5.17 11.54
N ARG A 213 5.87 6.00 11.15
CA ARG A 213 5.67 7.31 11.78
C ARG A 213 4.66 7.32 12.91
N PHE A 214 3.65 6.48 12.81
CA PHE A 214 2.48 6.53 13.69
C PHE A 214 2.20 5.19 14.39
N GLY A 215 2.95 4.13 14.08
CA GLY A 215 2.71 2.79 14.61
C GLY A 215 2.73 2.72 16.15
N ALA A 216 3.56 3.52 16.80
CA ALA A 216 3.61 3.61 18.28
C ALA A 216 2.28 4.08 18.91
N LEU A 217 1.41 4.76 18.17
CA LEU A 217 0.08 5.16 18.66
C LEU A 217 -0.87 3.97 18.88
N ASP A 218 -0.53 2.81 18.32
CA ASP A 218 -1.37 1.61 18.38
C ASP A 218 -0.99 0.67 19.55
N GLU A 219 0.00 1.01 20.40
CA GLU A 219 0.52 0.12 21.46
C GLU A 219 -0.59 -0.34 22.44
N ASP A 220 -1.54 0.54 22.75
CA ASP A 220 -2.66 0.23 23.64
C ASP A 220 -3.90 -0.32 22.91
N ALA A 221 -3.84 -0.49 21.60
CA ALA A 221 -4.97 -0.99 20.82
C ALA A 221 -5.16 -2.49 21.01
N ALA A 222 -6.43 -2.92 21.13
CA ALA A 222 -6.73 -4.36 21.19
C ALA A 222 -6.27 -5.07 19.90
N PRO A 223 -5.70 -6.28 19.99
CA PRO A 223 -5.15 -7.00 18.83
C PRO A 223 -6.12 -7.20 17.67
N GLU A 224 -7.42 -7.24 17.96
CA GLU A 224 -8.50 -7.46 16.98
C GLU A 224 -9.05 -6.14 16.38
N THR A 225 -8.46 -5.01 16.76
CA THR A 225 -8.94 -3.70 16.28
C THR A 225 -8.74 -3.60 14.76
N PRO A 226 -9.79 -3.35 13.97
CA PRO A 226 -9.67 -3.14 12.54
C PRO A 226 -8.71 -1.99 12.22
N VAL A 227 -7.85 -2.13 11.22
CA VAL A 227 -6.83 -1.14 10.85
C VAL A 227 -7.42 0.26 10.69
N THR A 228 -8.60 0.38 10.09
CA THR A 228 -9.30 1.68 9.89
C THR A 228 -9.74 2.38 11.17
N LYS A 229 -9.75 1.67 12.30
CA LYS A 229 -10.10 2.21 13.63
C LYS A 229 -8.87 2.52 14.47
N LEU A 230 -7.69 2.12 14.04
CA LEU A 230 -6.43 2.37 14.76
C LEU A 230 -6.09 3.86 14.81
N PRO A 231 -5.53 4.34 15.94
CA PRO A 231 -5.03 5.71 16.06
C PRO A 231 -4.01 6.07 14.98
N SER A 232 -3.08 5.16 14.65
CA SER A 232 -2.10 5.34 13.58
C SER A 232 -2.73 5.58 12.22
N TYR A 233 -3.85 4.91 11.94
CA TYR A 233 -4.56 5.08 10.66
C TYR A 233 -5.15 6.48 10.52
N ARG A 234 -5.78 6.99 11.57
CA ARG A 234 -6.34 8.36 11.60
C ARG A 234 -5.24 9.39 11.44
N ALA A 235 -4.15 9.24 12.19
CA ALA A 235 -3.00 10.13 12.12
C ALA A 235 -2.38 10.13 10.71
N MET A 236 -2.29 8.98 10.04
CA MET A 236 -1.78 8.88 8.68
C MET A 236 -2.73 9.49 7.65
N VAL A 237 -4.04 9.33 7.80
CA VAL A 237 -5.03 10.01 6.93
C VAL A 237 -4.90 11.53 7.07
N ASP A 238 -4.82 12.06 8.30
CA ASP A 238 -4.64 13.48 8.54
C ASP A 238 -3.32 14.01 7.97
N PHE A 239 -2.26 13.21 8.05
CA PHE A 239 -0.96 13.52 7.44
C PHE A 239 -1.08 13.58 5.90
N ALA A 240 -1.68 12.57 5.27
CA ALA A 240 -1.86 12.51 3.83
C ALA A 240 -2.71 13.68 3.29
N LEU A 241 -3.75 14.09 4.02
CA LEU A 241 -4.60 15.23 3.64
C LEU A 241 -3.92 16.59 3.79
N LYS A 242 -2.85 16.70 4.59
CA LYS A 242 -2.02 17.90 4.73
C LYS A 242 -0.88 17.95 3.72
N ASP A 243 -0.50 16.81 3.17
CA ASP A 243 0.54 16.72 2.15
C ASP A 243 0.04 17.29 0.81
N GLU A 244 0.76 18.27 0.26
CA GLU A 244 0.33 18.99 -0.94
C GLU A 244 0.22 18.09 -2.18
N LYS A 245 1.18 17.17 -2.36
CA LYS A 245 1.20 16.24 -3.51
C LYS A 245 0.03 15.26 -3.45
N CYS A 246 -0.22 14.69 -2.28
CA CYS A 246 -1.34 13.78 -2.04
C CYS A 246 -2.70 14.50 -2.18
N LYS A 247 -2.80 15.69 -1.60
CA LYS A 247 -4.02 16.52 -1.66
C LYS A 247 -4.38 16.89 -3.09
N LEU A 248 -3.40 17.33 -3.88
CA LEU A 248 -3.60 17.66 -5.29
C LEU A 248 -4.11 16.43 -6.06
N ARG A 249 -3.45 15.28 -5.88
CA ARG A 249 -3.85 14.03 -6.54
C ARG A 249 -5.28 13.61 -6.20
N LEU A 250 -5.64 13.70 -4.93
CA LEU A 250 -7.00 13.39 -4.47
C LEU A 250 -8.06 14.29 -5.12
N LEU A 251 -7.77 15.59 -5.25
CA LEU A 251 -8.67 16.55 -5.87
C LEU A 251 -8.79 16.34 -7.39
N GLU A 252 -7.69 16.04 -8.07
CA GLU A 252 -7.69 15.69 -9.50
C GLU A 252 -8.56 14.46 -9.78
N GLU A 253 -8.39 13.41 -9.00
CA GLU A 253 -9.16 12.16 -9.15
C GLU A 253 -10.65 12.38 -8.95
N ARG A 254 -11.03 13.13 -7.92
CA ARG A 254 -12.43 13.46 -7.66
C ARG A 254 -13.05 14.30 -8.76
N THR A 255 -12.31 15.29 -9.27
CA THR A 255 -12.78 16.12 -10.37
C THR A 255 -12.98 15.29 -11.64
N ALA A 256 -12.02 14.40 -11.96
CA ALA A 256 -12.11 13.53 -13.12
C ALA A 256 -13.28 12.52 -13.05
N GLU A 257 -13.50 11.92 -11.85
CA GLU A 257 -14.66 11.04 -11.64
C GLU A 257 -15.99 11.78 -11.87
N ALA A 258 -16.14 12.96 -11.28
CA ALA A 258 -17.34 13.75 -11.44
C ALA A 258 -17.54 14.25 -12.88
N GLU A 259 -16.47 14.56 -13.62
CA GLU A 259 -16.56 14.97 -15.03
C GLU A 259 -16.92 13.78 -15.94
N GLY A 260 -16.40 12.57 -15.65
CA GLY A 260 -16.76 11.35 -16.41
C GLY A 260 -18.22 10.96 -16.29
N ASP A 261 -18.82 11.09 -15.10
CA ASP A 261 -20.25 10.82 -14.89
C ASP A 261 -21.15 11.78 -15.71
N PHE A 262 -20.66 12.99 -16.04
CA PHE A 262 -21.40 13.96 -16.87
C PHE A 262 -21.31 13.71 -18.38
N GLU A 263 -20.23 13.13 -18.86
CA GLU A 263 -20.06 12.87 -20.30
C GLU A 263 -20.96 11.72 -20.75
N ASP A 264 -21.18 10.71 -19.93
CA ASP A 264 -22.08 9.57 -20.23
C ASP A 264 -23.55 9.97 -20.36
N GLU A 265 -24.00 11.02 -19.65
CA GLU A 265 -25.36 11.55 -19.78
C GLU A 265 -25.57 12.44 -21.04
N SER A 266 -24.46 13.03 -21.56
CA SER A 266 -24.55 13.97 -22.70
C SER A 266 -24.44 13.32 -24.08
N GLU A 267 -23.85 12.11 -24.18
CA GLU A 267 -23.73 11.39 -25.47
C GLU A 267 -25.02 10.77 -25.99
N ALA A 268 -26.13 10.83 -25.24
CA ALA A 268 -27.44 10.42 -25.73
C ALA A 268 -28.06 11.37 -26.78
N GLY A 269 -27.40 12.45 -27.16
CA GLY A 269 -27.87 13.41 -28.16
C GLY A 269 -26.77 14.26 -28.79
N ASN A 270 -26.01 13.77 -29.70
CA ASN A 270 -25.58 14.39 -30.98
C ASN A 270 -24.30 13.80 -31.57
N ALA A 271 -24.26 13.60 -32.86
CA ALA A 271 -23.16 13.05 -33.65
C ALA A 271 -22.08 14.12 -33.95
N PRO A 272 -20.83 13.74 -34.26
CA PRO A 272 -19.66 14.61 -34.24
C PRO A 272 -19.37 15.37 -35.54
N GLY A 273 -18.87 16.59 -35.43
CA GLY A 273 -18.26 17.38 -36.52
C GLY A 273 -16.72 17.28 -36.44
N PRO A 274 -15.99 17.51 -37.55
CA PRO A 274 -14.60 17.07 -37.73
C PRO A 274 -13.56 17.94 -37.03
N ALA A 275 -12.48 17.28 -36.55
CA ALA A 275 -11.31 17.80 -35.88
C ALA A 275 -10.46 18.74 -36.74
N GLN A 276 -9.90 19.80 -36.13
CA GLN A 276 -8.76 20.56 -36.64
C GLN A 276 -7.55 20.40 -35.71
N ASP A 277 -6.44 19.99 -36.33
CA ASP A 277 -5.17 19.64 -35.70
C ASP A 277 -4.21 20.85 -35.65
N GLY A 278 -3.43 20.96 -34.57
CA GLY A 278 -2.11 21.56 -34.57
C GLY A 278 -1.99 23.03 -34.17
N GLN A 279 -1.88 23.29 -32.86
CA GLN A 279 -1.03 24.41 -32.29
C GLN A 279 -1.11 24.54 -30.74
N GLU A 280 -1.36 23.50 -29.97
CA GLU A 280 -1.66 23.66 -28.53
C GLU A 280 -0.62 23.14 -27.51
N ARG A 281 0.53 22.60 -27.92
CA ARG A 281 1.49 21.97 -26.97
C ARG A 281 2.22 22.92 -26.02
N GLY A 282 2.26 24.20 -26.28
CA GLY A 282 2.94 25.20 -25.43
C GLY A 282 2.04 25.88 -24.38
N LYS A 283 0.73 26.00 -24.67
CA LYS A 283 -0.25 26.61 -23.75
C LYS A 283 -0.68 25.63 -22.64
N VAL A 284 -0.86 24.37 -22.98
CA VAL A 284 -1.31 23.31 -22.07
C VAL A 284 -0.41 23.15 -20.85
N ARG A 285 0.89 23.39 -20.98
CA ARG A 285 1.85 23.26 -19.87
C ARG A 285 1.81 24.39 -18.84
N LYS A 286 1.43 25.61 -19.26
CA LYS A 286 1.26 26.76 -18.35
C LYS A 286 -0.10 26.74 -17.68
N GLU A 287 -1.14 26.36 -18.40
CA GLU A 287 -2.50 26.24 -17.87
C GLU A 287 -2.61 25.09 -16.85
N ALA A 288 -1.94 23.96 -17.09
CA ALA A 288 -1.86 22.84 -16.13
C ALA A 288 -1.16 23.24 -14.82
N GLN A 289 -0.17 24.11 -14.86
CA GLN A 289 0.54 24.60 -13.66
C GLN A 289 -0.31 25.58 -12.84
N ASP A 290 -1.11 26.43 -13.50
CA ASP A 290 -2.06 27.36 -12.84
C ASP A 290 -3.25 26.59 -12.25
N THR A 291 -3.75 25.57 -12.95
CA THR A 291 -4.87 24.72 -12.50
C THR A 291 -4.50 23.90 -11.26
N ALA A 292 -3.26 23.40 -11.19
CA ALA A 292 -2.76 22.68 -10.02
C ALA A 292 -2.62 23.60 -8.79
N SER A 293 -2.25 24.86 -8.98
CA SER A 293 -1.96 25.79 -7.88
C SER A 293 -3.19 26.17 -7.05
N TRP A 294 -4.36 26.44 -7.64
CA TRP A 294 -5.52 26.88 -6.87
C TRP A 294 -6.24 25.72 -6.16
N LYS A 295 -6.23 24.52 -6.75
CA LYS A 295 -6.83 23.31 -6.11
C LYS A 295 -6.12 22.98 -4.79
N SER A 296 -4.81 23.17 -4.70
CA SER A 296 -4.06 22.96 -3.45
C SER A 296 -4.49 23.90 -2.31
N GLN A 297 -5.11 25.03 -2.63
CA GLN A 297 -5.58 26.01 -1.66
C GLN A 297 -6.97 25.70 -1.06
N LEU A 298 -7.69 24.69 -1.61
CA LEU A 298 -8.97 24.28 -1.07
C LEU A 298 -8.81 23.64 0.30
N ASP A 299 -9.70 23.99 1.22
CA ASP A 299 -9.75 23.37 2.56
C ASP A 299 -10.52 22.05 2.48
N LEU A 300 -9.92 20.99 3.00
CA LEU A 300 -10.51 19.66 3.06
C LEU A 300 -10.96 19.33 4.48
N GLY A 301 -12.12 18.71 4.59
CA GLY A 301 -12.65 18.16 5.84
C GLY A 301 -12.32 16.68 6.00
N GLU A 302 -13.02 16.05 6.93
CA GLU A 302 -12.85 14.64 7.28
C GLU A 302 -13.03 13.74 6.04
N GLY A 303 -12.11 12.79 5.86
CA GLY A 303 -12.09 11.91 4.69
C GLY A 303 -11.73 12.59 3.37
N GLY A 304 -11.16 13.81 3.39
CA GLY A 304 -10.72 14.55 2.21
C GLY A 304 -11.88 15.15 1.40
N ARG A 305 -13.04 15.38 1.99
CA ARG A 305 -14.13 16.12 1.33
C ARG A 305 -13.81 17.59 1.26
N ILE A 306 -14.13 18.25 0.14
CA ILE A 306 -14.01 19.69 0.03
C ILE A 306 -15.04 20.33 0.97
N LEU A 307 -14.59 21.27 1.80
CA LEU A 307 -15.50 21.96 2.72
C LEU A 307 -16.38 22.98 1.96
N SER A 308 -17.68 23.01 2.28
CA SER A 308 -18.61 24.04 1.77
C SER A 308 -18.36 25.40 2.45
N SER A 309 -17.12 25.91 2.35
CA SER A 309 -16.72 27.18 2.91
C SER A 309 -16.78 28.30 1.85
N TYR A 310 -17.02 29.53 2.30
CA TYR A 310 -16.98 30.71 1.44
C TYR A 310 -15.64 30.81 0.66
N LYS A 311 -14.52 30.47 1.32
CA LYS A 311 -13.20 30.45 0.70
C LYS A 311 -13.14 29.45 -0.46
N ASN A 312 -13.60 28.21 -0.24
CA ASN A 312 -13.57 27.18 -1.27
C ASN A 312 -14.51 27.51 -2.44
N ILE A 313 -15.74 27.93 -2.16
CA ILE A 313 -16.69 28.31 -3.20
C ILE A 313 -16.10 29.46 -4.04
N ARG A 314 -15.55 30.48 -3.42
CA ARG A 314 -14.89 31.60 -4.11
C ARG A 314 -13.74 31.15 -5.01
N LEU A 315 -12.89 30.23 -4.52
CA LEU A 315 -11.77 29.69 -5.30
C LEU A 315 -12.28 28.92 -6.52
N ILE A 316 -13.29 28.07 -6.35
CA ILE A 316 -13.89 27.30 -7.43
C ILE A 316 -14.48 28.23 -8.49
N LEU A 317 -15.30 29.19 -8.10
CA LEU A 317 -15.93 30.15 -9.02
C LEU A 317 -14.90 31.02 -9.78
N ALA A 318 -13.75 31.28 -9.17
CA ALA A 318 -12.69 32.09 -9.78
C ALA A 318 -11.81 31.31 -10.75
N HIS A 319 -11.69 29.98 -10.60
CA HIS A 319 -10.66 29.21 -11.29
C HIS A 319 -11.20 27.99 -12.09
N ASP A 320 -12.41 27.48 -11.79
CA ASP A 320 -13.00 26.39 -12.58
C ASP A 320 -13.22 26.84 -14.03
N GLU A 321 -12.72 26.07 -14.99
CA GLU A 321 -12.72 26.47 -16.42
C GLU A 321 -14.13 26.68 -16.98
N LYS A 322 -15.13 25.97 -16.48
CA LYS A 322 -16.53 26.10 -16.91
C LYS A 322 -17.26 27.25 -16.21
N LEU A 323 -16.78 27.68 -15.03
CA LEU A 323 -17.43 28.73 -14.22
C LEU A 323 -16.70 30.08 -14.27
N LYS A 324 -15.39 30.08 -14.51
CA LYS A 324 -14.55 31.26 -14.51
C LYS A 324 -15.01 32.30 -15.56
N GLY A 325 -15.31 33.50 -15.10
CA GLY A 325 -15.67 34.63 -15.94
C GLY A 325 -16.95 34.46 -16.72
N LEU A 326 -17.89 33.65 -16.24
CA LEU A 326 -19.19 33.51 -16.84
C LEU A 326 -20.11 34.70 -16.57
N TRP A 327 -19.94 35.38 -15.43
CA TRP A 327 -20.79 36.47 -14.99
C TRP A 327 -20.01 37.68 -14.53
N GLY A 328 -20.67 38.82 -14.53
CA GLY A 328 -20.23 40.09 -14.05
C GLY A 328 -21.40 40.91 -13.53
N PHE A 329 -21.15 42.07 -12.97
CA PHE A 329 -22.17 43.00 -12.53
C PHE A 329 -22.34 44.10 -13.58
N ASP A 330 -23.54 44.29 -14.09
CA ASP A 330 -23.86 45.40 -14.97
C ASP A 330 -24.27 46.58 -14.08
N GLU A 331 -23.42 47.59 -14.02
CA GLU A 331 -23.67 48.81 -13.24
C GLU A 331 -24.86 49.61 -13.74
N PHE A 332 -25.20 49.47 -15.04
CA PHE A 332 -26.28 50.20 -15.66
C PHE A 332 -27.64 49.51 -15.38
N ALA A 333 -27.65 48.16 -15.47
CA ALA A 333 -28.83 47.36 -15.15
C ALA A 333 -28.96 47.10 -13.64
N GLN A 334 -27.98 47.46 -12.84
CA GLN A 334 -27.89 47.20 -11.40
C GLN A 334 -28.15 45.72 -11.06
N GLY A 335 -27.59 44.81 -11.87
CA GLY A 335 -27.80 43.39 -11.71
C GLY A 335 -26.68 42.51 -12.23
N GLU A 336 -26.69 41.27 -11.84
CA GLU A 336 -25.76 40.25 -12.31
C GLU A 336 -26.12 39.81 -13.73
N VAL A 337 -25.13 39.75 -14.61
CA VAL A 337 -25.27 39.39 -16.01
C VAL A 337 -24.27 38.33 -16.42
N ALA A 338 -24.65 37.47 -17.36
CA ALA A 338 -23.71 36.58 -18.02
C ALA A 338 -22.86 37.36 -19.02
N VAL A 339 -21.56 37.25 -18.90
CA VAL A 339 -20.60 38.00 -19.74
C VAL A 339 -20.23 37.26 -21.01
N ARG A 340 -20.43 35.94 -21.01
CA ARG A 340 -20.19 35.02 -22.15
C ARG A 340 -21.24 33.92 -22.16
N ASP A 341 -21.28 33.15 -23.26
CA ASP A 341 -22.13 31.97 -23.33
C ASP A 341 -21.86 31.05 -22.12
N LEU A 342 -22.95 30.64 -21.47
CA LEU A 342 -22.92 29.67 -20.40
C LEU A 342 -22.81 28.25 -20.98
N PRO A 343 -22.18 27.27 -20.32
CA PRO A 343 -22.09 25.91 -20.82
C PRO A 343 -23.43 25.27 -21.19
N TRP A 344 -24.50 25.72 -20.58
CA TRP A 344 -25.88 25.23 -20.75
C TRP A 344 -26.79 26.20 -21.50
N ARG A 345 -26.38 27.44 -21.82
CA ARG A 345 -27.22 28.45 -22.48
C ARG A 345 -26.40 29.45 -23.28
N ARG A 346 -26.77 29.68 -24.53
CA ARG A 346 -26.24 30.80 -25.33
C ARG A 346 -26.80 32.13 -24.87
N ILE A 347 -25.98 33.14 -24.80
CA ILE A 347 -26.33 34.48 -24.36
C ILE A 347 -26.55 35.40 -25.57
N SER A 348 -27.62 36.19 -25.58
CA SER A 348 -27.80 37.27 -26.52
C SER A 348 -27.73 38.63 -25.84
N LYS A 349 -27.42 39.71 -26.59
CA LYS A 349 -27.37 41.08 -26.04
C LYS A 349 -28.67 41.50 -25.35
N MET A 350 -29.81 40.88 -25.69
CA MET A 350 -31.11 41.20 -25.10
C MET A 350 -31.47 40.27 -23.92
N ASP A 351 -30.74 39.20 -23.70
CA ASP A 351 -31.03 38.19 -22.69
C ASP A 351 -29.74 37.75 -21.97
N SER A 352 -29.04 38.70 -21.40
CA SER A 352 -27.78 38.50 -20.66
C SER A 352 -27.99 38.39 -19.15
N GLY A 353 -29.17 38.70 -18.63
CA GLY A 353 -29.49 38.56 -17.20
C GLY A 353 -29.41 37.10 -16.73
N LEU A 354 -28.91 36.90 -15.54
CA LEU A 354 -28.90 35.58 -14.88
C LEU A 354 -30.34 35.17 -14.54
N LYS A 355 -30.65 33.90 -14.72
CA LYS A 355 -31.96 33.31 -14.44
C LYS A 355 -31.80 32.29 -13.31
N ASP A 356 -32.93 31.98 -12.64
CA ASP A 356 -32.97 30.95 -11.60
C ASP A 356 -32.36 29.60 -12.06
N ILE A 357 -32.51 29.30 -13.37
CA ILE A 357 -31.93 28.09 -13.96
C ILE A 357 -30.39 28.13 -14.00
N ASP A 358 -29.82 29.33 -14.23
CA ASP A 358 -28.36 29.50 -14.25
C ASP A 358 -27.79 29.31 -12.85
N ASP A 359 -28.42 29.83 -11.81
CA ASP A 359 -28.09 29.58 -10.42
C ASP A 359 -28.19 28.10 -10.04
N ALA A 360 -29.27 27.44 -10.53
CA ALA A 360 -29.46 26.02 -10.29
C ALA A 360 -28.33 25.19 -10.93
N GLN A 361 -27.91 25.48 -12.15
CA GLN A 361 -26.84 24.81 -12.85
C GLN A 361 -25.47 25.02 -12.17
N VAL A 362 -25.19 26.21 -11.67
CA VAL A 362 -23.99 26.48 -10.86
C VAL A 362 -23.99 25.66 -9.58
N ARG A 363 -25.12 25.59 -8.87
CA ARG A 363 -25.27 24.80 -7.65
C ARG A 363 -25.10 23.30 -7.92
N ILE A 364 -25.67 22.79 -9.01
CA ILE A 364 -25.50 21.41 -9.46
C ILE A 364 -24.02 21.13 -9.65
N ARG A 365 -23.30 21.96 -10.46
CA ARG A 365 -21.87 21.75 -10.68
C ARG A 365 -21.03 21.83 -9.40
N LEU A 366 -21.31 22.79 -8.50
CA LEU A 366 -20.64 22.87 -7.22
C LEU A 366 -20.87 21.62 -6.37
N SER A 367 -22.09 21.11 -6.36
CA SER A 367 -22.46 19.91 -5.60
C SER A 367 -21.89 18.63 -6.20
N GLU A 368 -21.99 18.46 -7.52
CA GLU A 368 -21.64 17.20 -8.18
C GLU A 368 -20.12 17.07 -8.40
N VAL A 369 -19.46 18.13 -8.87
CA VAL A 369 -18.01 18.09 -9.14
C VAL A 369 -17.19 18.28 -7.88
N TYR A 370 -17.60 19.15 -6.99
CA TYR A 370 -16.82 19.54 -5.80
C TYR A 370 -17.45 19.07 -4.48
N GLY A 371 -18.71 18.66 -4.48
CA GLY A 371 -19.42 18.19 -3.27
C GLY A 371 -19.69 19.33 -2.27
N VAL A 372 -19.82 20.58 -2.73
CA VAL A 372 -20.05 21.78 -1.91
C VAL A 372 -21.39 22.45 -2.19
#